data_badf27dc26c0191ae28e24bc2b9115a6
#
_entry.id   badf27dc26c0191ae28e24bc2b9115a6
#
_cell.length_a   1.000
_cell.length_b   1.000
_cell.length_c   1.000
_cell.angle_alpha   90.00
_cell.angle_beta   90.00
_cell.angle_gamma   90.00
#
_symmetry.space_group_name_H-M   'P 1'
#
loop_
_entity.id
_entity.type
_entity.pdbx_description
1 polymer ?
#
loop_
_entity_poly.entity_id
_entity_poly.type
_entity_poly.pdbx_seq_one_letter_code
_entity_poly.pdbx_strand_id
1 'polypeptide(L)'
;MEDEATTRDHVGSLERGLAVMEILARHPAGMTLTEMAEEAGLTRAGARRFLLTLTATGYATQSGRQFSLSPRLLTIVRSWLGGASLWTFAASMMRDVAGQFDEACNAAVLSGEEVVYVARIPGRRILSVSLDVGTRLPAHCTSMGRVLLAGLGADELKALLAEARIERRTPKTITSRAALAKAIDAARADGFAVVDEELELGLRSIAVPIYDRAGKTVAAINVSTQSARFSVEAMERDILPALRTAKQRIEEFFFV
;
A
#
# COMPACT_ATOMS: atom_id res chain seq x y z
N MET A 1 -21.81 -21.89 -13.17
CA MET A 1 -20.84 -22.69 -13.98
C MET A 1 -19.42 -22.09 -13.95
N GLU A 2 -19.25 -20.79 -13.62
CA GLU A 2 -17.91 -20.17 -13.45
C GLU A 2 -17.25 -20.52 -12.11
N ASP A 3 -18.03 -20.85 -11.09
CA ASP A 3 -17.53 -21.14 -9.73
C ASP A 3 -16.85 -22.52 -9.59
N GLU A 4 -17.19 -23.48 -10.43
CA GLU A 4 -16.60 -24.84 -10.41
C GLU A 4 -15.23 -24.93 -11.13
N ALA A 5 -14.97 -24.04 -12.10
CA ALA A 5 -13.70 -24.00 -12.81
C ALA A 5 -12.57 -23.41 -11.92
N THR A 6 -12.89 -22.39 -11.11
CA THR A 6 -11.94 -21.73 -10.20
C THR A 6 -11.44 -22.67 -9.10
N THR A 7 -12.26 -23.64 -8.68
CA THR A 7 -11.91 -24.59 -7.61
C THR A 7 -10.93 -25.68 -8.08
N ARG A 8 -10.89 -26.03 -9.37
CA ARG A 8 -9.98 -27.08 -9.90
C ARG A 8 -8.53 -26.63 -10.04
N ASP A 9 -8.29 -25.34 -10.27
CA ASP A 9 -6.94 -24.78 -10.45
C ASP A 9 -6.38 -24.22 -9.15
N HIS A 10 -7.15 -24.24 -8.06
CA HIS A 10 -6.74 -23.69 -6.78
C HIS A 10 -5.91 -24.70 -5.97
N VAL A 11 -4.66 -24.30 -5.65
CA VAL A 11 -3.72 -25.13 -4.86
C VAL A 11 -3.82 -24.74 -3.39
N GLY A 12 -4.75 -25.32 -2.64
CA GLY A 12 -4.98 -25.00 -1.22
C GLY A 12 -3.78 -25.21 -0.28
N SER A 13 -2.79 -26.02 -0.69
CA SER A 13 -1.54 -26.12 0.07
C SER A 13 -0.65 -24.89 -0.12
N LEU A 14 -0.65 -24.29 -1.29
CA LEU A 14 0.08 -23.04 -1.54
C LEU A 14 -0.56 -21.88 -0.77
N GLU A 15 -1.88 -21.75 -0.83
CA GLU A 15 -2.64 -20.75 -0.06
C GLU A 15 -2.30 -20.79 1.43
N ARG A 16 -2.38 -21.98 2.04
CA ARG A 16 -2.04 -22.16 3.46
C ARG A 16 -0.56 -21.87 3.75
N GLY A 17 0.35 -22.20 2.84
CA GLY A 17 1.76 -21.87 2.94
C GLY A 17 2.02 -20.37 2.94
N LEU A 18 1.33 -19.62 2.09
CA LEU A 18 1.37 -18.15 2.05
C LEU A 18 0.79 -17.54 3.33
N ALA A 19 -0.35 -18.05 3.80
CA ALA A 19 -0.95 -17.61 5.06
C ALA A 19 0.01 -17.81 6.27
N VAL A 20 0.72 -18.93 6.32
CA VAL A 20 1.76 -19.19 7.35
C VAL A 20 2.89 -18.16 7.26
N MET A 21 3.32 -17.76 6.05
CA MET A 21 4.33 -16.71 5.88
C MET A 21 3.82 -15.34 6.35
N GLU A 22 2.58 -14.98 6.05
CA GLU A 22 1.95 -13.74 6.50
C GLU A 22 1.80 -13.67 8.03
N ILE A 23 1.48 -14.80 8.67
CA ILE A 23 1.45 -14.91 10.13
C ILE A 23 2.86 -14.67 10.69
N LEU A 24 3.90 -15.35 10.18
CA LEU A 24 5.28 -15.12 10.61
C LEU A 24 5.71 -13.65 10.45
N ALA A 25 5.23 -12.96 9.42
CA ALA A 25 5.55 -11.56 9.19
C ALA A 25 5.02 -10.63 10.32
N ARG A 26 3.89 -10.98 10.93
CA ARG A 26 3.32 -10.25 12.08
C ARG A 26 4.05 -10.51 13.39
N HIS A 27 4.89 -11.56 13.44
CA HIS A 27 5.64 -11.98 14.62
C HIS A 27 7.17 -11.95 14.38
N PRO A 28 7.79 -10.75 14.28
CA PRO A 28 9.21 -10.61 13.93
C PRO A 28 10.16 -11.24 14.98
N ALA A 29 9.71 -11.39 16.23
CA ALA A 29 10.44 -12.11 17.28
C ALA A 29 10.42 -13.64 17.08
N GLY A 30 9.64 -14.13 16.12
CA GLY A 30 9.38 -15.55 15.89
C GLY A 30 8.22 -16.09 16.72
N MET A 31 7.76 -17.28 16.35
CA MET A 31 6.70 -18.00 17.04
C MET A 31 6.95 -19.50 17.03
N THR A 32 6.36 -20.18 18.02
CA THR A 32 6.47 -21.64 18.14
C THR A 32 5.53 -22.36 17.18
N LEU A 33 5.78 -23.66 16.98
CA LEU A 33 4.86 -24.50 16.19
C LEU A 33 3.42 -24.52 16.75
N THR A 34 3.25 -24.43 18.06
CA THR A 34 1.93 -24.47 18.69
C THR A 34 1.17 -23.17 18.42
N GLU A 35 1.79 -22.02 18.65
CA GLU A 35 1.22 -20.70 18.35
C GLU A 35 0.85 -20.57 16.86
N MET A 36 1.73 -21.04 15.97
CA MET A 36 1.44 -21.05 14.53
C MET A 36 0.23 -21.91 14.19
N ALA A 37 0.11 -23.11 14.77
CA ALA A 37 -1.02 -24.00 14.51
C ALA A 37 -2.35 -23.37 14.95
N GLU A 38 -2.35 -22.73 16.12
CA GLU A 38 -3.52 -22.03 16.68
C GLU A 38 -3.92 -20.83 15.82
N GLU A 39 -2.99 -19.93 15.51
CA GLU A 39 -3.29 -18.71 14.75
C GLU A 39 -3.68 -19.00 13.29
N ALA A 40 -3.06 -20.00 12.66
CA ALA A 40 -3.37 -20.40 11.29
C ALA A 40 -4.61 -21.31 11.16
N GLY A 41 -5.24 -21.72 12.26
CA GLY A 41 -6.35 -22.69 12.24
C GLY A 41 -5.95 -24.05 11.68
N LEU A 42 -4.68 -24.47 11.85
CA LEU A 42 -4.12 -25.70 11.31
C LEU A 42 -3.93 -26.75 12.41
N THR A 43 -3.93 -28.03 12.00
CA THR A 43 -3.40 -29.07 12.88
C THR A 43 -1.92 -28.85 13.13
N ARG A 44 -1.40 -29.24 14.28
CA ARG A 44 0.02 -29.15 14.61
C ARG A 44 0.92 -29.85 13.59
N ALA A 45 0.47 -30.99 13.03
CA ALA A 45 1.17 -31.70 11.97
C ALA A 45 1.17 -30.91 10.64
N GLY A 46 0.06 -30.24 10.31
CA GLY A 46 -0.08 -29.37 9.14
C GLY A 46 0.85 -28.15 9.24
N ALA A 47 0.78 -27.39 10.33
CA ALA A 47 1.65 -26.25 10.58
C ALA A 47 3.14 -26.64 10.53
N ARG A 48 3.51 -27.79 11.12
CA ARG A 48 4.88 -28.32 11.08
C ARG A 48 5.36 -28.54 9.63
N ARG A 49 4.54 -29.10 8.76
CA ARG A 49 4.91 -29.34 7.36
C ARG A 49 5.19 -28.03 6.62
N PHE A 50 4.36 -27.02 6.80
CA PHE A 50 4.57 -25.70 6.18
C PHE A 50 5.82 -25.02 6.72
N LEU A 51 6.01 -24.96 8.05
CA LEU A 51 7.19 -24.36 8.67
C LEU A 51 8.49 -25.02 8.22
N LEU A 52 8.54 -26.37 8.18
CA LEU A 52 9.72 -27.09 7.72
C LEU A 52 9.97 -26.89 6.22
N THR A 53 8.92 -26.81 5.40
CA THR A 53 9.05 -26.50 3.97
C THR A 53 9.62 -25.11 3.77
N LEU A 54 9.07 -24.08 4.47
CA LEU A 54 9.59 -22.72 4.42
C LEU A 54 11.04 -22.64 4.88
N THR A 55 11.42 -23.40 5.92
CA THR A 55 12.80 -23.48 6.40
C THR A 55 13.71 -24.17 5.39
N ALA A 56 13.30 -25.31 4.82
CA ALA A 56 14.06 -26.04 3.82
C ALA A 56 14.26 -25.23 2.51
N THR A 57 13.26 -24.43 2.13
CA THR A 57 13.34 -23.53 0.98
C THR A 57 14.02 -22.19 1.30
N GLY A 58 14.39 -21.96 2.55
CA GLY A 58 15.12 -20.78 3.00
C GLY A 58 14.26 -19.52 3.23
N TYR A 59 12.93 -19.62 3.21
CA TYR A 59 12.02 -18.49 3.50
C TYR A 59 11.74 -18.29 4.99
N ALA A 60 11.99 -19.30 5.81
CA ALA A 60 11.97 -19.19 7.26
C ALA A 60 13.30 -19.68 7.85
N THR A 61 13.56 -19.27 9.09
CA THR A 61 14.65 -19.78 9.93
C THR A 61 14.05 -20.37 11.19
N GLN A 62 14.75 -21.35 11.75
CA GLN A 62 14.40 -21.94 13.03
C GLN A 62 15.53 -21.70 14.03
N SER A 63 15.21 -21.13 15.18
CA SER A 63 16.12 -20.98 16.32
C SER A 63 15.49 -21.63 17.55
N GLY A 64 16.03 -22.77 17.98
CA GLY A 64 15.45 -23.57 19.04
C GLY A 64 14.03 -24.03 18.65
N ARG A 65 13.02 -23.54 19.38
CA ARG A 65 11.60 -23.89 19.17
C ARG A 65 10.83 -22.82 18.38
N GLN A 66 11.47 -21.71 18.03
CA GLN A 66 10.85 -20.59 17.32
C GLN A 66 11.19 -20.58 15.84
N PHE A 67 10.21 -20.20 15.03
CA PHE A 67 10.32 -19.99 13.60
C PHE A 67 10.10 -18.50 13.31
N SER A 68 10.90 -17.93 12.45
CA SER A 68 10.78 -16.54 11.96
C SER A 68 11.03 -16.47 10.47
N LEU A 69 10.60 -15.40 9.82
CA LEU A 69 10.92 -15.16 8.41
C LEU A 69 12.42 -14.96 8.21
N SER A 70 12.93 -15.42 7.08
CA SER A 70 14.33 -15.26 6.72
C SER A 70 14.55 -14.00 5.86
N PRO A 71 15.78 -13.40 5.88
CA PRO A 71 16.15 -12.29 4.99
C PRO A 71 16.08 -12.63 3.49
N ARG A 72 15.94 -13.90 3.10
CA ARG A 72 15.76 -14.30 1.69
C ARG A 72 14.57 -13.62 1.02
N LEU A 73 13.52 -13.26 1.78
CA LEU A 73 12.38 -12.51 1.27
C LEU A 73 12.79 -11.15 0.67
N LEU A 74 13.84 -10.53 1.21
CA LEU A 74 14.38 -9.27 0.66
C LEU A 74 14.85 -9.42 -0.79
N THR A 75 15.28 -10.62 -1.21
CA THR A 75 15.68 -10.87 -2.61
C THR A 75 14.48 -10.79 -3.55
N ILE A 76 13.33 -11.33 -3.13
CA ILE A 76 12.08 -11.25 -3.91
C ILE A 76 11.60 -9.81 -3.98
N VAL A 77 11.54 -9.14 -2.82
CA VAL A 77 11.15 -7.73 -2.72
C VAL A 77 12.06 -6.86 -3.60
N ARG A 78 13.38 -7.07 -3.54
CA ARG A 78 14.35 -6.34 -4.36
C ARG A 78 14.13 -6.57 -5.87
N SER A 79 13.84 -7.79 -6.29
CA SER A 79 13.56 -8.11 -7.69
C SER A 79 12.26 -7.45 -8.17
N TRP A 80 11.24 -7.47 -7.33
CA TRP A 80 9.95 -6.82 -7.61
C TRP A 80 10.06 -5.29 -7.61
N LEU A 81 10.86 -4.72 -6.70
CA LEU A 81 11.13 -3.27 -6.65
C LEU A 81 12.04 -2.78 -7.79
N GLY A 82 12.54 -3.67 -8.68
CA GLY A 82 13.20 -3.29 -9.93
C GLY A 82 14.66 -2.85 -9.80
N GLY A 83 15.49 -3.60 -9.10
CA GLY A 83 16.96 -3.35 -9.09
C GLY A 83 17.36 -2.12 -8.26
N ALA A 84 18.15 -1.19 -8.81
CA ALA A 84 18.41 0.14 -8.19
C ALA A 84 17.12 0.96 -8.36
N SER A 85 16.18 0.72 -7.49
CA SER A 85 14.77 0.78 -7.74
C SER A 85 14.29 2.22 -7.91
N LEU A 86 13.24 2.38 -8.72
CA LEU A 86 12.39 3.56 -8.76
C LEU A 86 12.25 4.21 -7.37
N TRP A 87 12.03 3.42 -6.33
CA TRP A 87 11.81 3.90 -4.95
C TRP A 87 13.07 4.45 -4.30
N THR A 88 14.26 3.90 -4.58
CA THR A 88 15.54 4.46 -4.13
C THR A 88 15.81 5.80 -4.81
N PHE A 89 15.50 5.90 -6.09
CA PHE A 89 15.58 7.16 -6.84
C PHE A 89 14.54 8.16 -6.34
N ALA A 90 13.27 7.77 -6.25
CA ALA A 90 12.17 8.58 -5.78
C ALA A 90 12.36 9.08 -4.34
N ALA A 91 13.02 8.31 -3.48
CA ALA A 91 13.27 8.68 -2.08
C ALA A 91 14.05 10.00 -1.95
N SER A 92 14.91 10.36 -2.92
CA SER A 92 15.60 11.65 -2.91
C SER A 92 14.63 12.81 -3.13
N MET A 93 13.76 12.71 -4.16
CA MET A 93 12.73 13.70 -4.50
C MET A 93 11.71 13.82 -3.37
N MET A 94 11.32 12.69 -2.79
CA MET A 94 10.40 12.65 -1.66
C MET A 94 10.99 13.30 -0.40
N ARG A 95 12.31 13.17 -0.15
CA ARG A 95 13.00 13.87 0.95
C ARG A 95 12.99 15.39 0.77
N ASP A 96 13.17 15.86 -0.46
CA ASP A 96 13.10 17.29 -0.76
C ASP A 96 11.71 17.84 -0.42
N VAL A 97 10.65 17.15 -0.83
CA VAL A 97 9.26 17.52 -0.51
C VAL A 97 9.01 17.45 1.01
N ALA A 98 9.38 16.35 1.66
CA ALA A 98 9.20 16.19 3.11
C ALA A 98 9.93 17.26 3.90
N GLY A 99 11.15 17.61 3.50
CA GLY A 99 11.97 18.65 4.14
C GLY A 99 11.40 20.06 3.95
N GLN A 100 10.80 20.35 2.79
CA GLN A 100 10.22 21.66 2.49
C GLN A 100 9.03 21.99 3.40
N PHE A 101 8.20 21.01 3.73
CA PHE A 101 6.96 21.21 4.49
C PHE A 101 7.03 20.69 5.93
N ASP A 102 8.10 19.98 6.29
CA ASP A 102 8.27 19.31 7.60
C ASP A 102 7.20 18.23 7.84
N GLU A 103 6.72 17.59 6.73
CA GLU A 103 5.62 16.62 6.70
C GLU A 103 6.06 15.29 6.08
N ALA A 104 5.33 14.22 6.39
CA ALA A 104 5.60 12.92 5.81
C ALA A 104 5.26 12.90 4.31
N CYS A 105 6.20 12.38 3.49
CA CYS A 105 5.99 12.10 2.08
C CYS A 105 6.07 10.59 1.85
N ASN A 106 5.02 10.02 1.25
CA ASN A 106 4.91 8.58 1.07
C ASN A 106 4.65 8.23 -0.39
N ALA A 107 4.98 6.99 -0.76
CA ALA A 107 4.61 6.39 -2.04
C ALA A 107 3.88 5.08 -1.82
N ALA A 108 2.88 4.81 -2.67
CA ALA A 108 2.10 3.57 -2.62
C ALA A 108 1.72 3.10 -4.02
N VAL A 109 1.40 1.81 -4.11
CA VAL A 109 0.82 1.15 -5.28
C VAL A 109 -0.57 0.62 -4.93
N LEU A 110 -1.41 0.38 -5.94
CA LEU A 110 -2.72 -0.24 -5.76
C LEU A 110 -2.58 -1.77 -5.69
N SER A 111 -3.28 -2.39 -4.76
CA SER A 111 -3.37 -3.85 -4.61
C SER A 111 -4.81 -4.22 -4.22
N GLY A 112 -5.63 -4.59 -5.21
CA GLY A 112 -7.06 -4.75 -5.02
C GLY A 112 -7.71 -3.45 -4.59
N GLU A 113 -8.45 -3.46 -3.49
CA GLU A 113 -9.14 -2.30 -2.91
C GLU A 113 -8.28 -1.49 -1.91
N GLU A 114 -6.99 -1.82 -1.79
CA GLU A 114 -6.07 -1.18 -0.84
C GLU A 114 -4.87 -0.55 -1.54
N VAL A 115 -4.28 0.42 -0.88
CA VAL A 115 -2.95 0.94 -1.20
C VAL A 115 -1.90 0.23 -0.35
N VAL A 116 -0.77 -0.11 -0.95
CA VAL A 116 0.40 -0.68 -0.27
C VAL A 116 1.53 0.32 -0.31
N TYR A 117 2.03 0.71 0.84
CA TYR A 117 3.14 1.65 0.97
C TYR A 117 4.44 1.00 0.51
N VAL A 118 5.13 1.61 -0.46
CA VAL A 118 6.38 1.12 -1.06
C VAL A 118 7.59 2.01 -0.75
N ALA A 119 7.36 3.26 -0.35
CA ALA A 119 8.38 4.14 0.18
C ALA A 119 7.76 5.12 1.17
N ARG A 120 8.55 5.53 2.16
CA ARG A 120 8.15 6.51 3.16
C ARG A 120 9.34 7.37 3.58
N ILE A 121 9.14 8.66 3.57
CA ILE A 121 10.00 9.64 4.20
C ILE A 121 9.21 10.22 5.38
N PRO A 122 9.60 9.94 6.62
CA PRO A 122 8.92 10.48 7.78
C PRO A 122 9.06 12.00 7.84
N GLY A 123 8.01 12.70 8.26
CA GLY A 123 8.12 14.07 8.72
C GLY A 123 8.78 14.12 10.10
N ARG A 124 9.20 15.28 10.55
CA ARG A 124 9.77 15.45 11.91
C ARG A 124 8.74 15.20 13.01
N ARG A 125 7.46 15.19 12.69
CA ARG A 125 6.36 15.02 13.65
C ARG A 125 5.78 13.63 13.57
N ILE A 126 5.43 13.10 14.74
CA ILE A 126 4.76 11.79 14.85
C ILE A 126 3.30 12.02 14.49
N LEU A 127 2.85 11.42 13.38
CA LEU A 127 1.43 11.19 13.12
C LEU A 127 1.00 10.01 14.00
N SER A 128 -0.28 9.99 14.40
CA SER A 128 -0.85 8.96 15.30
C SER A 128 -0.73 7.53 14.76
N VAL A 129 -0.62 7.37 13.45
CA VAL A 129 -0.46 6.07 12.79
C VAL A 129 1.02 5.81 12.50
N SER A 130 1.57 4.73 13.07
CA SER A 130 2.88 4.22 12.68
C SER A 130 2.72 3.51 11.33
N LEU A 131 3.13 4.18 10.25
CA LEU A 131 3.11 3.64 8.90
C LEU A 131 4.52 3.23 8.51
N ASP A 132 4.65 2.07 7.88
CA ASP A 132 5.91 1.55 7.34
C ASP A 132 5.72 1.04 5.91
N VAL A 133 6.82 0.74 5.21
CA VAL A 133 6.76 0.04 3.92
C VAL A 133 6.06 -1.30 4.12
N GLY A 134 5.11 -1.63 3.24
CA GLY A 134 4.24 -2.80 3.36
C GLY A 134 2.92 -2.53 4.09
N THR A 135 2.75 -1.37 4.74
CA THR A 135 1.45 -1.00 5.34
C THR A 135 0.37 -0.95 4.26
N ARG A 136 -0.79 -1.49 4.58
CA ARG A 136 -1.98 -1.52 3.72
C ARG A 136 -3.06 -0.61 4.30
N LEU A 137 -3.65 0.23 3.45
CA LEU A 137 -4.75 1.12 3.82
C LEU A 137 -5.84 1.08 2.75
N PRO A 138 -7.13 1.29 3.11
CA PRO A 138 -8.21 1.32 2.14
C PRO A 138 -8.01 2.41 1.08
N ALA A 139 -8.13 2.07 -0.20
CA ALA A 139 -7.94 3.03 -1.29
C ALA A 139 -9.06 4.09 -1.32
N HIS A 140 -10.28 3.74 -0.93
CA HIS A 140 -11.44 4.64 -1.02
C HIS A 140 -11.33 5.91 -0.17
N CYS A 141 -10.61 5.88 0.95
CA CYS A 141 -10.50 6.99 1.90
C CYS A 141 -9.07 7.53 2.07
N THR A 142 -8.18 7.28 1.10
CA THR A 142 -6.82 7.81 1.07
C THR A 142 -6.57 8.61 -0.22
N SER A 143 -5.78 9.68 -0.16
CA SER A 143 -5.47 10.50 -1.34
C SER A 143 -4.71 9.72 -2.41
N MET A 144 -3.73 8.88 -2.01
CA MET A 144 -3.05 7.98 -2.94
C MET A 144 -4.03 6.98 -3.56
N GLY A 145 -4.93 6.41 -2.76
CA GLY A 145 -5.95 5.50 -3.27
C GLY A 145 -6.86 6.15 -4.31
N ARG A 146 -7.30 7.40 -4.08
CA ARG A 146 -8.12 8.15 -5.04
C ARG A 146 -7.45 8.30 -6.41
N VAL A 147 -6.19 8.73 -6.45
CA VAL A 147 -5.47 8.91 -7.71
C VAL A 147 -5.08 7.58 -8.37
N LEU A 148 -4.85 6.52 -7.59
CA LEU A 148 -4.58 5.18 -8.12
C LEU A 148 -5.86 4.57 -8.73
N LEU A 149 -7.00 4.67 -8.05
CA LEU A 149 -8.31 4.26 -8.57
C LEU A 149 -8.68 5.06 -9.82
N ALA A 150 -8.35 6.35 -9.86
CA ALA A 150 -8.53 7.19 -11.04
C ALA A 150 -7.72 6.73 -12.25
N GLY A 151 -6.62 6.02 -12.04
CA GLY A 151 -5.79 5.43 -13.10
C GLY A 151 -6.34 4.14 -13.73
N LEU A 152 -7.37 3.53 -13.13
CA LEU A 152 -7.99 2.31 -13.65
C LEU A 152 -8.89 2.61 -14.87
N GLY A 153 -9.05 1.61 -15.74
CA GLY A 153 -10.06 1.64 -16.79
C GLY A 153 -11.49 1.69 -16.21
N ALA A 154 -12.43 2.23 -16.99
CA ALA A 154 -13.80 2.44 -16.51
C ALA A 154 -14.48 1.14 -16.04
N ASP A 155 -14.31 0.04 -16.79
CA ASP A 155 -14.90 -1.27 -16.47
C ASP A 155 -14.22 -1.89 -15.24
N GLU A 156 -12.90 -1.80 -15.14
CA GLU A 156 -12.11 -2.28 -14.01
C GLU A 156 -12.49 -1.54 -12.72
N LEU A 157 -12.57 -0.21 -12.77
CA LEU A 157 -13.02 0.60 -11.64
C LEU A 157 -14.43 0.25 -11.22
N LYS A 158 -15.35 0.07 -12.17
CA LYS A 158 -16.74 -0.31 -11.90
C LYS A 158 -16.83 -1.67 -11.22
N ALA A 159 -16.09 -2.67 -11.70
CA ALA A 159 -16.04 -4.01 -11.12
C ALA A 159 -15.48 -3.94 -9.68
N LEU A 160 -14.34 -3.26 -9.50
CA LEU A 160 -13.73 -3.09 -8.19
C LEU A 160 -14.68 -2.40 -7.19
N LEU A 161 -15.32 -1.30 -7.58
CA LEU A 161 -16.25 -0.59 -6.71
C LEU A 161 -17.53 -1.38 -6.40
N ALA A 162 -17.94 -2.32 -7.26
CA ALA A 162 -19.10 -3.18 -7.00
C ALA A 162 -18.84 -4.16 -5.84
N GLU A 163 -17.62 -4.68 -5.75
CA GLU A 163 -17.22 -5.67 -4.76
C GLU A 163 -16.60 -5.04 -3.51
N ALA A 164 -16.00 -3.83 -3.64
CA ALA A 164 -15.24 -3.18 -2.58
C ALA A 164 -16.05 -2.99 -1.30
N ARG A 165 -15.39 -3.29 -0.18
CA ARG A 165 -15.89 -3.03 1.17
C ARG A 165 -15.58 -1.58 1.57
N ILE A 166 -16.55 -0.68 1.36
CA ILE A 166 -16.43 0.74 1.69
C ILE A 166 -16.82 0.95 3.17
N GLU A 167 -15.85 0.86 4.07
CA GLU A 167 -16.05 1.05 5.50
C GLU A 167 -15.99 2.53 5.90
N ARG A 168 -16.87 2.92 6.81
CA ARG A 168 -16.81 4.25 7.43
C ARG A 168 -15.70 4.27 8.49
N ARG A 169 -14.68 5.08 8.27
CA ARG A 169 -13.57 5.30 9.22
C ARG A 169 -13.82 6.53 10.11
N THR A 170 -14.42 7.56 9.52
CA THR A 170 -14.77 8.81 10.21
C THR A 170 -16.16 9.27 9.76
N PRO A 171 -16.76 10.27 10.41
CA PRO A 171 -17.98 10.91 9.90
C PRO A 171 -17.83 11.52 8.49
N LYS A 172 -16.59 11.88 8.09
CA LYS A 172 -16.28 12.48 6.78
C LYS A 172 -16.03 11.45 5.68
N THR A 173 -15.84 10.17 6.01
CA THR A 173 -15.58 9.11 5.01
C THR A 173 -16.71 9.04 4.00
N ILE A 174 -16.36 9.12 2.70
CA ILE A 174 -17.31 8.89 1.61
C ILE A 174 -17.64 7.39 1.54
N THR A 175 -18.87 7.02 1.89
CA THR A 175 -19.34 5.62 1.89
C THR A 175 -20.30 5.30 0.73
N SER A 176 -20.84 6.30 0.05
CA SER A 176 -21.67 6.11 -1.15
C SER A 176 -20.80 5.82 -2.36
N ARG A 177 -21.04 4.67 -3.03
CA ARG A 177 -20.33 4.30 -4.27
C ARG A 177 -20.43 5.38 -5.36
N ALA A 178 -21.61 5.99 -5.52
CA ALA A 178 -21.80 7.07 -6.49
C ALA A 178 -20.99 8.33 -6.16
N ALA A 179 -20.96 8.73 -4.88
CA ALA A 179 -20.15 9.85 -4.43
C ALA A 179 -18.64 9.55 -4.54
N LEU A 180 -18.24 8.32 -4.25
CA LEU A 180 -16.85 7.88 -4.40
C LEU A 180 -16.43 7.88 -5.87
N ALA A 181 -17.24 7.35 -6.77
CA ALA A 181 -16.99 7.38 -8.22
C ALA A 181 -16.80 8.81 -8.71
N LYS A 182 -17.69 9.75 -8.30
CA LYS A 182 -17.56 11.17 -8.64
C LYS A 182 -16.25 11.78 -8.11
N ALA A 183 -15.83 11.43 -6.89
CA ALA A 183 -14.58 11.92 -6.33
C ALA A 183 -13.34 11.33 -7.06
N ILE A 184 -13.42 10.09 -7.53
CA ILE A 184 -12.39 9.45 -8.36
C ILE A 184 -12.33 10.11 -9.74
N ASP A 185 -13.48 10.42 -10.36
CA ASP A 185 -13.53 11.11 -11.65
C ASP A 185 -12.96 12.53 -11.55
N ALA A 186 -13.23 13.24 -10.46
CA ALA A 186 -12.59 14.53 -10.18
C ALA A 186 -11.06 14.37 -10.08
N ALA A 187 -10.58 13.38 -9.31
CA ALA A 187 -9.13 13.11 -9.19
C ALA A 187 -8.48 12.77 -10.56
N ARG A 188 -9.22 12.10 -11.45
CA ARG A 188 -8.76 11.82 -12.83
C ARG A 188 -8.65 13.11 -13.66
N ALA A 189 -9.64 13.99 -13.57
CA ALA A 189 -9.67 15.23 -14.32
C ALA A 189 -8.60 16.23 -13.84
N ASP A 190 -8.42 16.35 -12.51
CA ASP A 190 -7.53 17.33 -11.89
C ASP A 190 -6.07 16.85 -11.84
N GLY A 191 -5.85 15.52 -11.94
CA GLY A 191 -4.53 14.89 -11.84
C GLY A 191 -3.97 14.89 -10.41
N PHE A 192 -4.81 15.09 -9.40
CA PHE A 192 -4.48 14.99 -7.98
C PHE A 192 -5.74 14.68 -7.15
N ALA A 193 -5.56 14.32 -5.88
CA ALA A 193 -6.66 14.20 -4.94
C ALA A 193 -6.27 14.73 -3.57
N VAL A 194 -7.20 15.47 -2.94
CA VAL A 194 -7.14 15.79 -1.51
C VAL A 194 -8.13 14.90 -0.78
N VAL A 195 -7.72 14.35 0.35
CA VAL A 195 -8.58 13.63 1.28
C VAL A 195 -8.49 14.31 2.64
N ASP A 196 -9.64 14.79 3.12
CA ASP A 196 -9.77 15.58 4.35
C ASP A 196 -10.47 14.80 5.44
N GLU A 197 -9.66 14.25 6.36
CA GLU A 197 -10.14 13.54 7.57
C GLU A 197 -11.07 12.33 7.27
N GLU A 198 -10.97 11.74 6.08
CA GLU A 198 -11.78 10.56 5.74
C GLU A 198 -11.21 9.25 6.30
N LEU A 199 -9.88 9.11 6.37
CA LEU A 199 -9.21 7.95 6.96
C LEU A 199 -9.18 8.06 8.49
N GLU A 200 -8.83 9.24 9.01
CA GLU A 200 -8.69 9.54 10.43
C GLU A 200 -8.96 11.03 10.66
N LEU A 201 -9.67 11.35 11.75
CA LEU A 201 -9.93 12.75 12.13
C LEU A 201 -8.61 13.46 12.46
N GLY A 202 -8.47 14.68 11.99
CA GLY A 202 -7.25 15.47 12.15
C GLY A 202 -6.17 15.16 11.10
N LEU A 203 -6.37 14.16 10.22
CA LEU A 203 -5.45 13.82 9.13
C LEU A 203 -5.96 14.35 7.79
N ARG A 204 -5.11 15.09 7.07
CA ARG A 204 -5.36 15.54 5.71
C ARG A 204 -4.20 15.14 4.81
N SER A 205 -4.49 14.78 3.55
CA SER A 205 -3.44 14.38 2.61
C SER A 205 -3.77 14.82 1.18
N ILE A 206 -2.71 15.11 0.42
CA ILE A 206 -2.79 15.41 -1.01
C ILE A 206 -1.86 14.46 -1.77
N ALA A 207 -2.31 13.91 -2.90
CA ALA A 207 -1.55 12.96 -3.70
C ALA A 207 -1.58 13.29 -5.19
N VAL A 208 -0.53 12.87 -5.89
CA VAL A 208 -0.44 12.87 -7.35
C VAL A 208 -0.11 11.45 -7.85
N PRO A 209 -0.63 11.03 -9.03
CA PRO A 209 -0.26 9.76 -9.64
C PRO A 209 1.13 9.82 -10.26
N ILE A 210 1.83 8.68 -10.33
CA ILE A 210 3.06 8.47 -11.10
C ILE A 210 2.72 7.61 -12.30
N TYR A 211 3.12 8.04 -13.48
CA TYR A 211 2.89 7.34 -14.74
C TYR A 211 4.16 6.68 -15.27
N ASP A 212 4.00 5.54 -15.95
CA ASP A 212 5.06 4.95 -16.77
C ASP A 212 5.10 5.59 -18.17
N ARG A 213 6.02 5.11 -19.02
CA ARG A 213 6.17 5.57 -20.43
C ARG A 213 4.91 5.40 -21.28
N ALA A 214 4.05 4.46 -20.93
CA ALA A 214 2.79 4.20 -21.64
C ALA A 214 1.64 5.09 -21.13
N GLY A 215 1.90 5.96 -20.14
CA GLY A 215 0.89 6.78 -19.49
C GLY A 215 0.00 6.03 -18.51
N LYS A 216 0.38 4.80 -18.14
CA LYS A 216 -0.34 4.01 -17.15
C LYS A 216 0.06 4.48 -15.74
N THR A 217 -0.91 4.63 -14.86
CA THR A 217 -0.68 4.89 -13.43
C THR A 217 -0.05 3.66 -12.79
N VAL A 218 1.20 3.78 -12.31
CA VAL A 218 1.95 2.68 -11.68
C VAL A 218 2.09 2.86 -10.18
N ALA A 219 1.99 4.09 -9.69
CA ALA A 219 2.10 4.42 -8.28
C ALA A 219 1.45 5.78 -7.98
N ALA A 220 1.46 6.18 -6.71
CA ALA A 220 1.14 7.53 -6.28
C ALA A 220 2.13 7.99 -5.21
N ILE A 221 2.37 9.30 -5.13
CA ILE A 221 3.07 9.94 -4.01
C ILE A 221 2.15 10.94 -3.33
N ASN A 222 2.31 11.11 -2.02
CA ASN A 222 1.52 12.05 -1.25
C ASN A 222 2.33 12.80 -0.20
N VAL A 223 1.74 13.88 0.29
CA VAL A 223 2.07 14.51 1.57
C VAL A 223 0.88 14.35 2.50
N SER A 224 1.16 13.88 3.72
CA SER A 224 0.17 13.74 4.79
C SER A 224 0.52 14.68 5.94
N THR A 225 -0.47 15.45 6.42
CA THR A 225 -0.32 16.47 7.45
C THR A 225 -1.48 16.44 8.42
N GLN A 226 -1.34 17.10 9.56
CA GLN A 226 -2.46 17.42 10.44
C GLN A 226 -3.36 18.48 9.78
N SER A 227 -4.68 18.27 9.78
CA SER A 227 -5.65 19.18 9.16
C SER A 227 -5.61 20.61 9.72
N ALA A 228 -5.15 20.76 10.98
CA ALA A 228 -4.96 22.05 11.61
C ALA A 228 -3.79 22.89 11.06
N ARG A 229 -2.84 22.27 10.32
CA ARG A 229 -1.65 22.98 9.80
C ARG A 229 -1.84 23.56 8.41
N PHE A 230 -2.52 22.83 7.55
CA PHE A 230 -2.76 23.25 6.18
C PHE A 230 -4.25 23.13 5.86
N SER A 231 -4.87 24.20 5.37
CA SER A 231 -6.19 24.12 4.73
C SER A 231 -6.07 23.35 3.41
N VAL A 232 -7.20 22.94 2.82
CA VAL A 232 -7.23 22.31 1.49
C VAL A 232 -6.60 23.24 0.45
N GLU A 233 -6.98 24.51 0.46
CA GLU A 233 -6.50 25.54 -0.45
C GLU A 233 -4.99 25.77 -0.28
N ALA A 234 -4.47 25.71 0.95
CA ALA A 234 -3.03 25.82 1.21
C ALA A 234 -2.26 24.61 0.67
N MET A 235 -2.82 23.39 0.79
CA MET A 235 -2.21 22.20 0.20
C MET A 235 -2.14 22.28 -1.33
N GLU A 236 -3.20 22.75 -1.96
CA GLU A 236 -3.25 22.92 -3.42
C GLU A 236 -2.30 24.02 -3.90
N ARG A 237 -2.21 25.12 -3.16
CA ARG A 237 -1.36 26.24 -3.53
C ARG A 237 0.11 25.97 -3.31
N ASP A 238 0.48 25.35 -2.18
CA ASP A 238 1.86 25.27 -1.73
C ASP A 238 2.48 23.86 -1.92
N ILE A 239 1.74 22.78 -1.57
CA ILE A 239 2.25 21.40 -1.58
C ILE A 239 2.13 20.77 -2.97
N LEU A 240 1.00 20.97 -3.66
CA LEU A 240 0.77 20.35 -4.97
C LEU A 240 1.84 20.69 -6.01
N PRO A 241 2.34 21.94 -6.15
CA PRO A 241 3.42 22.24 -7.09
C PRO A 241 4.70 21.45 -6.79
N ALA A 242 5.07 21.30 -5.49
CA ALA A 242 6.23 20.53 -5.09
C ALA A 242 6.08 19.04 -5.40
N LEU A 243 4.88 18.46 -5.15
CA LEU A 243 4.56 17.08 -5.54
C LEU A 243 4.60 16.89 -7.05
N ARG A 244 4.09 17.84 -7.84
CA ARG A 244 4.14 17.78 -9.31
C ARG A 244 5.58 17.83 -9.84
N THR A 245 6.45 18.64 -9.23
CA THR A 245 7.87 18.67 -9.57
C THR A 245 8.57 17.35 -9.22
N ALA A 246 8.30 16.81 -8.03
CA ALA A 246 8.84 15.50 -7.63
C ALA A 246 8.33 14.38 -8.56
N LYS A 247 7.03 14.36 -8.88
CA LYS A 247 6.41 13.46 -9.85
C LYS A 247 7.14 13.48 -11.17
N GLN A 248 7.32 14.65 -11.78
CA GLN A 248 7.99 14.80 -13.08
C GLN A 248 9.39 14.19 -13.05
N ARG A 249 10.19 14.50 -12.04
CA ARG A 249 11.55 13.95 -11.89
C ARG A 249 11.55 12.44 -11.64
N ILE A 250 10.56 11.90 -10.94
CA ILE A 250 10.41 10.46 -10.72
C ILE A 250 10.04 9.76 -12.04
N GLU A 251 9.17 10.37 -12.83
CA GLU A 251 8.74 9.84 -14.12
C GLU A 251 9.88 9.81 -15.14
N GLU A 252 10.84 10.74 -15.07
CA GLU A 252 12.06 10.73 -15.89
C GLU A 252 12.85 9.43 -15.73
N PHE A 253 12.77 8.75 -14.58
CA PHE A 253 13.37 7.44 -14.36
C PHE A 253 12.92 6.39 -15.39
N PHE A 254 11.69 6.47 -15.86
CA PHE A 254 11.16 5.56 -16.87
C PHE A 254 11.63 5.88 -18.28
N PHE A 255 12.27 7.03 -18.50
CA PHE A 255 12.75 7.47 -19.81
C PHE A 255 14.27 7.24 -20.00
N VAL A 256 14.94 6.79 -18.96
CA VAL A 256 16.35 6.35 -18.98
C VAL A 256 16.39 4.84 -19.09
#